data_c9f1e5fdeb34f24152bd0c7943e6b36e
#
_entry.id   c9f1e5fdeb34f24152bd0c7943e6b36e
#
_cell.length_a   1.000
_cell.length_b   1.000
_cell.length_c   1.000
_cell.angle_alpha   90.00
_cell.angle_beta   90.00
_cell.angle_gamma   90.00
#
_symmetry.space_group_name_H-M   'P 1'
#
loop_
_entity.id
_entity.type
_entity.pdbx_description
1 polymer ?
#
loop_
_entity_poly.entity_id
_entity_poly.type
_entity_poly.pdbx_seq_one_letter_code
_entity_poly.pdbx_strand_id
1 'polypeptide(L)'
;YPWLKEVDKFSLTNSIFNLNGAYRRYFNKLSNKPVYKSKRYSRNSYTTNFTNNNIEIGDDYIKLPKVKKVKAKIHRFPNSDWKIKQATISKQSDNKYYVSVVFEYEKEIINNTIDTSKSIGLDYASNGLYVDDNGNVGSNHKYFKESKNKLAKLQRKLAKKQGSKKGETKSNNYYKQQAKVNKLYSHIANQRNDNLHKL
;
A
#
# COMPACT_ATOMS: atom_id res chain seq x y z
N TYR A 1 -17.47 16.29 -20.75
CA TYR A 1 -17.45 15.17 -19.78
C TYR A 1 -17.82 15.67 -18.37
N PRO A 2 -19.12 15.86 -18.07
CA PRO A 2 -19.60 16.42 -16.80
C PRO A 2 -19.13 15.63 -15.56
N TRP A 3 -19.01 14.32 -15.68
CA TRP A 3 -18.56 13.42 -14.61
C TRP A 3 -17.14 13.71 -14.10
N LEU A 4 -16.28 14.38 -14.88
CA LEU A 4 -14.95 14.80 -14.42
C LEU A 4 -15.03 15.82 -13.28
N LYS A 5 -16.14 16.59 -13.18
CA LYS A 5 -16.36 17.56 -12.09
C LYS A 5 -16.69 16.90 -10.75
N GLU A 6 -17.11 15.62 -10.76
CA GLU A 6 -17.39 14.83 -9.54
C GLU A 6 -16.11 14.38 -8.86
N VAL A 7 -15.02 14.26 -9.61
CA VAL A 7 -13.73 13.80 -9.13
C VAL A 7 -12.87 14.99 -8.68
N ASP A 8 -12.01 14.73 -7.71
CA ASP A 8 -11.02 15.73 -7.28
C ASP A 8 -10.05 16.06 -8.42
N LYS A 9 -9.88 17.38 -8.72
CA LYS A 9 -9.02 17.84 -9.81
C LYS A 9 -7.57 17.37 -9.70
N PHE A 10 -7.04 17.34 -8.46
CA PHE A 10 -5.65 16.91 -8.25
C PHE A 10 -5.46 15.42 -8.48
N SER A 11 -6.47 14.60 -8.23
CA SER A 11 -6.39 13.17 -8.58
C SER A 11 -6.27 12.95 -10.09
N LEU A 12 -6.96 13.78 -10.88
CA LEU A 12 -6.86 13.76 -12.36
C LEU A 12 -5.49 14.26 -12.81
N THR A 13 -5.04 15.41 -12.29
CA THR A 13 -3.73 16.00 -12.62
C THR A 13 -2.59 15.05 -12.28
N ASN A 14 -2.60 14.44 -11.08
CA ASN A 14 -1.61 13.46 -10.67
C ASN A 14 -1.60 12.21 -11.54
N SER A 15 -2.77 11.79 -12.06
CA SER A 15 -2.84 10.68 -13.01
C SER A 15 -2.13 10.99 -14.33
N ILE A 16 -2.25 12.24 -14.82
CA ILE A 16 -1.54 12.70 -16.02
C ILE A 16 -0.03 12.79 -15.76
N PHE A 17 0.39 13.33 -14.62
CA PHE A 17 1.81 13.38 -14.26
C PHE A 17 2.43 11.99 -14.12
N ASN A 18 1.70 11.04 -13.52
CA ASN A 18 2.15 9.65 -13.41
C ASN A 18 2.31 9.00 -14.79
N LEU A 19 1.39 9.26 -15.72
CA LEU A 19 1.47 8.78 -17.10
C LEU A 19 2.68 9.39 -17.82
N ASN A 20 2.87 10.71 -17.71
CA ASN A 20 4.03 11.40 -18.29
C ASN A 20 5.35 10.84 -17.73
N GLY A 21 5.44 10.66 -16.41
CA GLY A 21 6.61 10.05 -15.77
C GLY A 21 6.88 8.60 -16.24
N ALA A 22 5.82 7.82 -16.48
CA ALA A 22 5.95 6.47 -17.02
C ALA A 22 6.48 6.45 -18.45
N TYR A 23 5.98 7.34 -19.32
CA TYR A 23 6.50 7.48 -20.69
C TYR A 23 7.93 8.03 -20.73
N ARG A 24 8.27 9.00 -19.87
CA ARG A 24 9.65 9.50 -19.76
C ARG A 24 10.62 8.37 -19.43
N ARG A 25 10.29 7.50 -18.46
CA ARG A 25 11.12 6.32 -18.14
C ARG A 25 11.22 5.34 -19.30
N TYR A 26 10.14 5.13 -20.04
CA TYR A 26 10.13 4.28 -21.22
C TYR A 26 11.07 4.82 -22.32
N PHE A 27 10.96 6.10 -22.67
CA PHE A 27 11.82 6.73 -23.68
C PHE A 27 13.29 6.77 -23.27
N ASN A 28 13.56 6.89 -21.97
CA ASN A 28 14.91 6.80 -21.42
C ASN A 28 15.40 5.34 -21.25
N LYS A 29 14.67 4.34 -21.76
CA LYS A 29 14.99 2.91 -21.66
C LYS A 29 15.12 2.36 -20.23
N LEU A 30 14.52 3.04 -19.24
CA LEU A 30 14.53 2.64 -17.84
C LEU A 30 13.35 1.73 -17.46
N SER A 31 12.35 1.57 -18.33
CA SER A 31 11.20 0.71 -18.12
C SER A 31 10.56 0.28 -19.45
N ASN A 32 9.71 -0.75 -19.38
CA ASN A 32 8.88 -1.14 -20.51
C ASN A 32 7.79 -0.11 -20.82
N LYS A 33 7.21 -0.18 -22.04
CA LYS A 33 6.08 0.66 -22.46
C LYS A 33 4.95 0.60 -21.44
N PRO A 34 4.38 1.73 -21.02
CA PRO A 34 3.23 1.75 -20.14
C PRO A 34 2.05 0.97 -20.72
N VAL A 35 1.40 0.16 -19.89
CA VAL A 35 0.20 -0.59 -20.25
C VAL A 35 -1.03 -0.02 -19.57
N TYR A 36 -2.21 -0.19 -20.16
CA TYR A 36 -3.47 0.26 -19.58
C TYR A 36 -3.73 -0.45 -18.24
N LYS A 37 -4.14 0.34 -17.27
CA LYS A 37 -4.57 -0.21 -15.98
C LYS A 37 -5.85 -1.02 -16.16
N SER A 38 -5.86 -2.24 -15.66
CA SER A 38 -7.06 -3.06 -15.63
C SER A 38 -7.74 -2.98 -14.27
N LYS A 39 -9.06 -3.01 -14.26
CA LYS A 39 -9.88 -3.01 -13.05
C LYS A 39 -9.55 -4.20 -12.11
N ARG A 40 -9.04 -5.28 -12.67
CA ARG A 40 -8.75 -6.53 -11.96
C ARG A 40 -7.37 -6.57 -11.31
N TYR A 41 -6.36 -6.01 -11.99
CA TYR A 41 -4.95 -6.18 -11.60
C TYR A 41 -4.29 -4.89 -11.12
N SER A 42 -4.93 -3.74 -11.35
CA SER A 42 -4.36 -2.46 -10.94
C SER A 42 -4.67 -2.15 -9.48
N ARG A 43 -3.71 -1.53 -8.81
CA ARG A 43 -3.90 -1.00 -7.46
C ARG A 43 -4.90 0.15 -7.51
N ASN A 44 -5.96 0.07 -6.72
CA ASN A 44 -6.97 1.12 -6.60
C ASN A 44 -6.45 2.19 -5.63
N SER A 45 -5.87 3.25 -6.18
CA SER A 45 -5.38 4.38 -5.39
C SER A 45 -5.44 5.66 -6.21
N TYR A 46 -5.59 6.79 -5.51
CA TYR A 46 -5.43 8.12 -6.07
C TYR A 46 -4.70 9.03 -5.10
N THR A 47 -4.05 10.06 -5.62
CA THR A 47 -3.32 11.06 -4.83
C THR A 47 -3.94 12.42 -5.05
N THR A 48 -4.13 13.17 -3.96
CA THR A 48 -4.60 14.55 -3.97
C THR A 48 -3.58 15.46 -3.28
N ASN A 49 -3.45 16.70 -3.76
CA ASN A 49 -2.52 17.67 -3.20
C ASN A 49 -3.23 18.58 -2.19
N PHE A 50 -2.46 19.03 -1.19
CA PHE A 50 -2.94 20.00 -0.22
C PHE A 50 -3.01 21.39 -0.83
N THR A 51 -4.18 22.04 -0.71
CA THR A 51 -4.41 23.45 -1.06
C THR A 51 -5.60 23.97 -0.25
N ASN A 52 -5.50 25.18 0.28
CA ASN A 52 -6.61 25.87 0.94
C ASN A 52 -7.34 24.99 1.98
N ASN A 53 -6.59 24.31 2.83
CA ASN A 53 -7.11 23.46 3.91
C ASN A 53 -8.10 22.37 3.43
N ASN A 54 -7.89 21.85 2.22
CA ASN A 54 -8.73 20.80 1.65
C ASN A 54 -8.45 19.41 2.23
N ILE A 55 -7.32 19.23 2.95
CA ILE A 55 -6.95 18.03 3.70
C ILE A 55 -6.76 18.43 5.16
N GLU A 56 -7.39 17.70 6.07
CA GLU A 56 -7.32 17.95 7.51
C GLU A 56 -7.27 16.61 8.23
N ILE A 57 -6.46 16.50 9.27
CA ILE A 57 -6.35 15.31 10.12
C ILE A 57 -6.90 15.71 11.49
N GLY A 58 -8.01 15.08 11.88
CA GLY A 58 -8.58 15.21 13.22
C GLY A 58 -8.25 13.97 14.08
N ASP A 59 -8.80 13.89 15.28
CA ASP A 59 -8.52 12.81 16.22
C ASP A 59 -9.01 11.44 15.73
N ASP A 60 -10.21 11.39 15.12
CA ASP A 60 -10.84 10.16 14.64
C ASP A 60 -11.33 10.27 13.18
N TYR A 61 -10.93 11.32 12.46
CA TYR A 61 -11.34 11.54 11.08
C TYR A 61 -10.21 12.11 10.22
N ILE A 62 -10.37 11.94 8.92
CA ILE A 62 -9.62 12.69 7.91
C ILE A 62 -10.62 13.39 6.98
N LYS A 63 -10.38 14.67 6.69
CA LYS A 63 -11.10 15.42 5.67
C LYS A 63 -10.34 15.34 4.37
N LEU A 64 -11.05 15.04 3.29
CA LEU A 64 -10.50 14.91 1.94
C LEU A 64 -11.35 15.68 0.94
N PRO A 65 -10.76 16.18 -0.17
CA PRO A 65 -11.51 16.83 -1.24
C PRO A 65 -12.64 15.93 -1.74
N LYS A 66 -13.79 16.52 -2.03
CA LYS A 66 -15.01 15.86 -2.53
C LYS A 66 -15.65 14.89 -1.51
N VAL A 67 -14.87 14.09 -0.80
CA VAL A 67 -15.35 13.05 0.14
C VAL A 67 -15.73 13.65 1.49
N LYS A 68 -15.23 14.85 1.84
CA LYS A 68 -15.44 15.54 3.12
C LYS A 68 -14.79 14.77 4.29
N LYS A 69 -15.40 14.82 5.48
CA LYS A 69 -14.91 14.14 6.69
C LYS A 69 -15.27 12.66 6.66
N VAL A 70 -14.26 11.82 6.81
CA VAL A 70 -14.38 10.34 6.85
C VAL A 70 -13.78 9.87 8.16
N LYS A 71 -14.51 9.01 8.88
CA LYS A 71 -14.00 8.40 10.11
C LYS A 71 -12.76 7.56 9.80
N ALA A 72 -11.69 7.78 10.54
CA ALA A 72 -10.40 7.13 10.34
C ALA A 72 -9.75 6.80 11.69
N LYS A 73 -9.03 5.69 11.75
CA LYS A 73 -8.17 5.38 12.90
C LYS A 73 -6.82 6.04 12.66
N ILE A 74 -6.55 7.12 13.39
CA ILE A 74 -5.27 7.81 13.36
C ILE A 74 -4.34 7.14 14.36
N HIS A 75 -3.19 6.68 13.92
CA HIS A 75 -2.22 5.98 14.75
C HIS A 75 -0.93 6.78 14.97
N ARG A 76 -0.77 7.88 14.23
CA ARG A 76 0.36 8.80 14.36
C ARG A 76 -0.12 10.20 13.98
N PHE A 77 0.08 11.15 14.89
CA PHE A 77 -0.20 12.55 14.65
C PHE A 77 1.07 13.26 14.17
N PRO A 78 0.95 14.18 13.19
CA PRO A 78 2.08 15.02 12.79
C PRO A 78 2.42 16.00 13.91
N ASN A 79 3.68 16.46 13.94
CA ASN A 79 4.06 17.61 14.77
C ASN A 79 3.40 18.88 14.21
N SER A 80 3.23 19.90 15.08
CA SER A 80 2.55 21.16 14.74
C SER A 80 3.25 21.98 13.65
N ASP A 81 4.56 21.81 13.49
CA ASP A 81 5.42 22.46 12.49
C ASP A 81 5.39 21.77 11.12
N TRP A 82 4.82 20.58 11.03
CA TRP A 82 4.78 19.82 9.78
C TRP A 82 3.64 20.29 8.88
N LYS A 83 3.97 20.58 7.62
CA LYS A 83 3.04 21.05 6.60
C LYS A 83 2.58 19.88 5.71
N ILE A 84 1.27 19.67 5.60
CA ILE A 84 0.70 18.68 4.69
C ILE A 84 1.01 19.08 3.24
N LYS A 85 1.51 18.14 2.43
CA LYS A 85 1.75 18.33 0.99
C LYS A 85 0.73 17.58 0.13
N GLN A 86 0.52 16.32 0.43
CA GLN A 86 -0.40 15.47 -0.33
C GLN A 86 -0.89 14.30 0.49
N ALA A 87 -2.02 13.74 0.07
CA ALA A 87 -2.55 12.50 0.62
C ALA A 87 -2.81 11.48 -0.51
N THR A 88 -2.39 10.23 -0.28
CA THR A 88 -2.69 9.11 -1.18
C THR A 88 -3.66 8.16 -0.51
N ILE A 89 -4.82 7.99 -1.12
CA ILE A 89 -5.86 7.09 -0.68
C ILE A 89 -5.74 5.79 -1.46
N SER A 90 -5.70 4.66 -0.77
CA SER A 90 -5.60 3.34 -1.38
C SER A 90 -6.63 2.38 -0.82
N LYS A 91 -7.23 1.56 -1.70
CA LYS A 91 -8.11 0.46 -1.34
C LYS A 91 -7.34 -0.86 -1.44
N GLN A 92 -7.33 -1.62 -0.36
CA GLN A 92 -6.71 -2.95 -0.32
C GLN A 92 -7.69 -4.04 -0.79
N SER A 93 -7.17 -5.21 -1.10
CA SER A 93 -7.96 -6.36 -1.57
C SER A 93 -8.95 -6.91 -0.52
N ASP A 94 -8.75 -6.62 0.76
CA ASP A 94 -9.66 -6.94 1.87
C ASP A 94 -10.77 -5.89 2.07
N ASN A 95 -10.92 -4.95 1.11
CA ASN A 95 -11.86 -3.81 1.11
C ASN A 95 -11.59 -2.75 2.19
N LYS A 96 -10.43 -2.74 2.82
CA LYS A 96 -10.01 -1.65 3.69
C LYS A 96 -9.41 -0.50 2.91
N TYR A 97 -9.61 0.71 3.41
CA TYR A 97 -9.02 1.93 2.88
C TYR A 97 -7.92 2.41 3.80
N TYR A 98 -6.84 2.90 3.19
CA TYR A 98 -5.71 3.49 3.88
C TYR A 98 -5.39 4.85 3.27
N VAL A 99 -4.95 5.76 4.12
CA VAL A 99 -4.49 7.08 3.71
C VAL A 99 -3.03 7.24 4.15
N SER A 100 -2.17 7.55 3.18
CA SER A 100 -0.79 7.97 3.42
C SER A 100 -0.72 9.47 3.21
N VAL A 101 -0.28 10.22 4.23
CA VAL A 101 -0.11 11.66 4.15
C VAL A 101 1.38 11.98 4.11
N VAL A 102 1.78 12.82 3.15
CA VAL A 102 3.15 13.33 3.02
C VAL A 102 3.22 14.70 3.66
N PHE A 103 4.19 14.86 4.53
CA PHE A 103 4.49 16.12 5.20
C PHE A 103 5.82 16.68 4.73
N GLU A 104 5.94 17.98 4.75
CA GLU A 104 7.17 18.73 4.63
C GLU A 104 7.51 19.34 5.98
N TYR A 105 8.76 19.23 6.38
CA TYR A 105 9.27 19.87 7.59
C TYR A 105 10.74 20.24 7.38
N GLU A 106 11.18 21.22 8.10
CA GLU A 106 12.58 21.63 8.12
C GLU A 106 13.32 20.82 9.17
N LYS A 107 14.47 20.27 8.80
CA LYS A 107 15.37 19.56 9.71
C LYS A 107 16.79 19.89 9.35
N GLU A 108 17.57 20.30 10.32
CA GLU A 108 19.00 20.48 10.15
C GLU A 108 19.66 19.11 9.83
N ILE A 109 20.38 19.07 8.76
CA ILE A 109 21.14 17.86 8.37
C ILE A 109 22.49 17.93 9.08
N ILE A 110 22.63 17.18 10.16
CA ILE A 110 23.91 17.01 10.83
C ILE A 110 24.70 15.96 10.03
N ASN A 111 25.72 16.40 9.33
CA ASN A 111 26.64 15.50 8.65
C ASN A 111 27.53 14.83 9.71
N ASN A 112 27.06 13.71 10.24
CA ASN A 112 27.87 12.87 11.10
C ASN A 112 28.92 12.14 10.23
N THR A 113 30.17 12.19 10.62
CA THR A 113 31.18 11.28 10.08
C THR A 113 30.74 9.84 10.34
N ILE A 114 30.79 9.02 9.30
CA ILE A 114 30.43 7.59 9.41
C ILE A 114 31.43 6.94 10.39
N ASP A 115 30.91 6.52 11.54
CA ASP A 115 31.69 5.73 12.48
C ASP A 115 31.66 4.26 12.04
N THR A 116 32.75 3.81 11.43
CA THR A 116 32.86 2.45 10.89
C THR A 116 32.79 1.39 12.00
N SER A 117 33.09 1.75 13.26
CA SER A 117 32.98 0.83 14.39
C SER A 117 31.50 0.50 14.73
N LYS A 118 30.54 1.31 14.27
CA LYS A 118 29.10 1.12 14.42
C LYS A 118 28.43 0.56 13.16
N SER A 119 29.21 0.07 12.23
CA SER A 119 28.70 -0.58 11.01
C SER A 119 28.45 -2.06 11.28
N ILE A 120 27.36 -2.59 10.71
CA ILE A 120 27.00 -4.00 10.73
C ILE A 120 26.86 -4.52 9.31
N GLY A 121 27.50 -5.65 9.02
CA GLY A 121 27.34 -6.38 7.76
C GLY A 121 26.15 -7.34 7.87
N LEU A 122 25.26 -7.33 6.87
CA LEU A 122 24.12 -8.25 6.78
C LEU A 122 24.16 -8.98 5.44
N ASP A 123 24.09 -10.30 5.48
CA ASP A 123 23.95 -11.14 4.30
C ASP A 123 22.63 -11.92 4.33
N TYR A 124 22.02 -12.14 3.15
CA TYR A 124 20.78 -12.91 3.05
C TYR A 124 21.03 -14.39 3.31
N ALA A 125 20.27 -14.97 4.22
CA ALA A 125 20.38 -16.38 4.58
C ALA A 125 19.13 -17.17 4.19
N SER A 126 19.30 -18.32 3.54
CA SER A 126 18.19 -19.23 3.19
C SER A 126 17.53 -19.90 4.41
N ASN A 127 18.29 -20.15 5.45
CA ASN A 127 17.83 -20.79 6.70
C ASN A 127 17.26 -19.78 7.71
N GLY A 128 17.64 -18.51 7.60
CA GLY A 128 17.13 -17.38 8.35
C GLY A 128 16.63 -16.29 7.41
N LEU A 129 16.54 -15.07 7.88
CA LEU A 129 16.29 -13.89 7.05
C LEU A 129 17.62 -13.24 6.65
N TYR A 130 18.56 -13.18 7.59
CA TYR A 130 19.91 -12.67 7.39
C TYR A 130 20.89 -13.37 8.35
N VAL A 131 22.16 -13.26 8.06
CA VAL A 131 23.27 -13.51 8.99
C VAL A 131 24.02 -12.20 9.14
N ASP A 132 24.33 -11.79 10.37
CA ASP A 132 25.18 -10.62 10.61
C ASP A 132 26.68 -11.01 10.63
N ASP A 133 27.55 -10.01 10.69
CA ASP A 133 29.01 -10.17 10.78
C ASP A 133 29.48 -10.88 12.06
N ASN A 134 28.65 -10.97 13.08
CA ASN A 134 28.90 -11.73 14.31
C ASN A 134 28.41 -13.17 14.25
N GLY A 135 27.83 -13.60 13.11
CA GLY A 135 27.26 -14.93 12.91
C GLY A 135 25.86 -15.13 13.49
N ASN A 136 25.20 -14.07 13.98
CA ASN A 136 23.82 -14.18 14.43
C ASN A 136 22.87 -14.32 13.26
N VAL A 137 21.93 -15.28 13.37
CA VAL A 137 20.95 -15.56 12.32
C VAL A 137 19.61 -14.92 12.67
N GLY A 138 19.11 -14.05 11.79
CA GLY A 138 17.78 -13.46 11.93
C GLY A 138 16.67 -14.49 11.72
N SER A 139 15.63 -14.47 12.56
CA SER A 139 14.53 -15.44 12.48
C SER A 139 13.68 -15.23 11.22
N ASN A 140 13.44 -16.30 10.47
CA ASN A 140 12.53 -16.32 9.33
C ASN A 140 11.22 -17.02 9.70
N HIS A 141 10.23 -16.25 10.10
CA HIS A 141 8.89 -16.79 10.35
C HIS A 141 8.19 -17.16 9.05
N LYS A 142 7.88 -18.45 8.89
CA LYS A 142 7.25 -18.99 7.67
C LYS A 142 5.72 -18.81 7.69
N TYR A 143 5.21 -17.62 7.95
CA TYR A 143 3.77 -17.28 8.09
C TYR A 143 2.90 -17.83 6.95
N PHE A 144 3.41 -17.83 5.71
CA PHE A 144 2.69 -18.41 4.58
C PHE A 144 2.57 -19.94 4.73
N LYS A 145 3.64 -20.63 5.15
CA LYS A 145 3.65 -22.08 5.33
C LYS A 145 2.66 -22.51 6.42
N GLU A 146 2.61 -21.78 7.53
CA GLU A 146 1.66 -21.98 8.62
C GLU A 146 0.21 -21.80 8.18
N SER A 147 -0.04 -20.80 7.34
CA SER A 147 -1.38 -20.47 6.83
C SER A 147 -1.79 -21.29 5.60
N LYS A 148 -0.89 -22.08 4.97
CA LYS A 148 -1.09 -22.78 3.70
C LYS A 148 -2.34 -23.65 3.68
N ASN A 149 -2.53 -24.48 4.71
CA ASN A 149 -3.67 -25.41 4.78
C ASN A 149 -5.01 -24.66 4.91
N LYS A 150 -5.05 -23.60 5.71
CA LYS A 150 -6.22 -22.73 5.86
C LYS A 150 -6.53 -22.01 4.55
N LEU A 151 -5.51 -21.51 3.87
CA LEU A 151 -5.65 -20.83 2.58
C LEU A 151 -6.20 -21.79 1.51
N ALA A 152 -5.62 -22.98 1.39
CA ALA A 152 -6.06 -24.00 0.44
C ALA A 152 -7.53 -24.40 0.68
N LYS A 153 -7.97 -24.53 1.95
CA LYS A 153 -9.36 -24.82 2.30
C LYS A 153 -10.30 -23.68 1.85
N LEU A 154 -9.90 -22.42 2.05
CA LEU A 154 -10.69 -21.27 1.64
C LEU A 154 -10.75 -21.13 0.11
N GLN A 155 -9.67 -21.38 -0.59
CA GLN A 155 -9.59 -21.34 -2.05
C GLN A 155 -10.43 -22.46 -2.70
N ARG A 156 -10.39 -23.70 -2.17
CA ARG A 156 -11.27 -24.78 -2.62
C ARG A 156 -12.76 -24.42 -2.47
N LYS A 157 -13.15 -23.81 -1.34
CA LYS A 157 -14.52 -23.31 -1.15
C LYS A 157 -14.87 -22.18 -2.15
N LEU A 158 -13.91 -21.32 -2.49
CA LEU A 158 -14.10 -20.28 -3.48
C LEU A 158 -14.28 -20.85 -4.89
N ALA A 159 -13.45 -21.82 -5.28
CA ALA A 159 -13.53 -22.48 -6.58
C ALA A 159 -14.90 -23.11 -6.81
N LYS A 160 -15.46 -23.81 -5.80
CA LYS A 160 -16.83 -24.37 -5.86
C LYS A 160 -17.94 -23.35 -6.10
N LYS A 161 -17.69 -22.05 -5.80
CA LYS A 161 -18.66 -20.94 -5.95
C LYS A 161 -18.44 -20.15 -7.23
N GLN A 162 -17.42 -20.48 -8.03
CA GLN A 162 -17.00 -19.69 -9.18
C GLN A 162 -17.99 -19.73 -10.35
N GLY A 163 -18.86 -20.74 -10.42
CA GLY A 163 -19.71 -21.01 -11.57
C GLY A 163 -18.93 -21.63 -12.72
N SER A 164 -19.64 -22.23 -13.68
CA SER A 164 -19.04 -23.00 -14.78
C SER A 164 -18.75 -22.16 -16.02
N LYS A 165 -19.39 -21.00 -16.19
CA LYS A 165 -19.29 -20.19 -17.40
C LYS A 165 -18.36 -19.00 -17.24
N LYS A 166 -17.49 -18.77 -18.23
CA LYS A 166 -16.62 -17.60 -18.33
C LYS A 166 -17.47 -16.38 -18.71
N GLY A 167 -17.36 -15.30 -17.93
CA GLY A 167 -18.09 -14.04 -18.23
C GLY A 167 -19.38 -13.81 -17.43
N GLU A 168 -19.90 -14.81 -16.73
CA GLU A 168 -21.07 -14.63 -15.86
C GLU A 168 -20.75 -13.79 -14.61
N THR A 169 -21.72 -13.01 -14.19
CA THR A 169 -21.67 -12.28 -12.92
C THR A 169 -21.59 -13.28 -11.75
N LYS A 170 -20.61 -13.10 -10.90
CA LYS A 170 -20.41 -13.99 -9.75
C LYS A 170 -21.48 -13.74 -8.68
N SER A 171 -21.88 -14.80 -7.99
CA SER A 171 -22.89 -14.72 -6.91
C SER A 171 -22.37 -13.91 -5.70
N ASN A 172 -23.27 -13.38 -4.89
CA ASN A 172 -22.90 -12.72 -3.62
C ASN A 172 -22.13 -13.65 -2.69
N ASN A 173 -22.42 -14.94 -2.70
CA ASN A 173 -21.69 -15.95 -1.91
C ASN A 173 -20.26 -16.15 -2.42
N TYR A 174 -20.01 -15.98 -3.71
CA TYR A 174 -18.65 -15.95 -4.25
C TYR A 174 -17.87 -14.77 -3.67
N TYR A 175 -18.41 -13.54 -3.75
CA TYR A 175 -17.73 -12.34 -3.24
C TYR A 175 -17.51 -12.40 -1.72
N LYS A 176 -18.45 -12.93 -0.94
CA LYS A 176 -18.26 -13.17 0.50
C LYS A 176 -17.11 -14.15 0.78
N GLN A 177 -16.98 -15.20 -0.03
CA GLN A 177 -15.88 -16.16 0.12
C GLN A 177 -14.54 -15.58 -0.36
N GLN A 178 -14.53 -14.81 -1.44
CA GLN A 178 -13.36 -14.09 -1.94
C GLN A 178 -12.81 -13.12 -0.87
N ALA A 179 -13.69 -12.41 -0.18
CA ALA A 179 -13.30 -11.52 0.90
C ALA A 179 -12.57 -12.26 2.04
N LYS A 180 -13.00 -13.49 2.37
CA LYS A 180 -12.31 -14.33 3.38
C LYS A 180 -10.90 -14.74 2.92
N VAL A 181 -10.73 -15.07 1.66
CA VAL A 181 -9.42 -15.38 1.06
C VAL A 181 -8.51 -14.14 1.11
N ASN A 182 -9.02 -13.00 0.64
CA ASN A 182 -8.29 -11.73 0.63
C ASN A 182 -7.86 -11.30 2.04
N LYS A 183 -8.76 -11.45 3.03
CA LYS A 183 -8.46 -11.14 4.44
C LYS A 183 -7.31 -11.99 4.98
N LEU A 184 -7.24 -13.27 4.61
CA LEU A 184 -6.13 -14.14 5.03
C LEU A 184 -4.81 -13.73 4.36
N TYR A 185 -4.81 -13.39 3.07
CA TYR A 185 -3.63 -12.86 2.40
C TYR A 185 -3.13 -11.56 3.03
N SER A 186 -4.04 -10.61 3.32
CA SER A 186 -3.69 -9.37 4.01
C SER A 186 -3.11 -9.62 5.40
N HIS A 187 -3.65 -10.61 6.13
CA HIS A 187 -3.11 -10.99 7.44
C HIS A 187 -1.67 -11.50 7.35
N ILE A 188 -1.39 -12.42 6.41
CA ILE A 188 -0.03 -12.95 6.19
C ILE A 188 0.93 -11.83 5.77
N ALA A 189 0.50 -10.92 4.90
CA ALA A 189 1.32 -9.79 4.48
C ALA A 189 1.64 -8.85 5.66
N ASN A 190 0.65 -8.56 6.50
CA ASN A 190 0.83 -7.73 7.68
C ASN A 190 1.78 -8.36 8.70
N GLN A 191 1.67 -9.68 8.94
CA GLN A 191 2.59 -10.40 9.82
C GLN A 191 4.05 -10.31 9.32
N ARG A 192 4.27 -10.46 8.01
CA ARG A 192 5.59 -10.29 7.40
C ARG A 192 6.14 -8.88 7.58
N ASN A 193 5.32 -7.88 7.29
CA ASN A 193 5.72 -6.49 7.43
C ASN A 193 6.00 -6.12 8.88
N ASP A 194 5.15 -6.57 9.82
CA ASP A 194 5.37 -6.34 11.25
C ASP A 194 6.68 -6.97 11.74
N ASN A 195 6.97 -8.19 11.29
CA ASN A 195 8.25 -8.86 11.61
C ASN A 195 9.45 -8.07 11.07
N LEU A 196 9.37 -7.63 9.80
CA LEU A 196 10.45 -6.83 9.17
C LEU A 196 10.67 -5.46 9.83
N HIS A 197 9.62 -4.86 10.40
CA HIS A 197 9.73 -3.59 11.12
C HIS A 197 10.25 -3.73 12.55
N LYS A 198 10.29 -4.93 13.10
CA LYS A 198 10.79 -5.23 14.46
C LYS A 198 12.22 -5.75 14.46
N LEU A 199 12.78 -6.01 13.31
CA LEU A 199 14.19 -6.33 13.10
C LEU A 199 15.03 -5.06 13.07
#